data_7e145d22252fd3f9db15bf1a9f2b5b54
#
_entry.id   7e145d22252fd3f9db15bf1a9f2b5b54
#
_cell.length_a   1.000
_cell.length_b   1.000
_cell.length_c   1.000
_cell.angle_alpha   90.00
_cell.angle_beta   90.00
_cell.angle_gamma   90.00
#
_symmetry.space_group_name_H-M   'P 1'
#
loop_
_entity.id
_entity.type
_entity.pdbx_description
1 polymer ?
#
loop_
_entity_poly.entity_id
_entity_poly.type
_entity_poly.pdbx_seq_one_letter_code
_entity_poly.pdbx_strand_id
1 'polypeptide(L)'
;MTVVAADLDEDGWPDIYVACDSTPSLLFMNNRDGTFREEGVVRGVALSEDGGEQAGMGVGIGDYDLDGHLDLVKTHFADDANGLYRNDATGNFDDLTRTTRIGVETRYVGWGAGMIDLDNDGYPDLFMVTGNVYPEVERKLRSIPTRHPEWCSAILAIGPSRSFNRRPVPASPPRIAAAGARSGTSTTTAMWTC
;
A
#
# COMPACT_ATOMS: atom_id res chain seq x y z
N MET A 1 -2.77 -5.89 11.72
CA MET A 1 -3.98 -6.51 11.11
C MET A 1 -4.96 -5.42 10.74
N THR A 2 -5.46 -5.43 9.53
CA THR A 2 -6.43 -4.46 8.99
C THR A 2 -7.53 -5.21 8.27
N VAL A 3 -8.76 -4.69 8.37
CA VAL A 3 -9.94 -5.22 7.67
C VAL A 3 -10.46 -4.14 6.75
N VAL A 4 -10.79 -4.51 5.52
CA VAL A 4 -11.44 -3.65 4.55
C VAL A 4 -12.66 -4.36 3.96
N ALA A 5 -13.67 -3.59 3.57
CA ALA A 5 -14.87 -4.11 2.94
C ALA A 5 -15.14 -3.33 1.67
N ALA A 6 -15.31 -4.03 0.55
CA ALA A 6 -15.65 -3.49 -0.75
C ALA A 6 -16.30 -4.59 -1.61
N ASP A 7 -17.02 -4.20 -2.64
CA ASP A 7 -17.54 -5.10 -3.67
C ASP A 7 -16.38 -5.42 -4.63
N LEU A 8 -15.74 -6.57 -4.41
CA LEU A 8 -14.52 -6.96 -5.12
C LEU A 8 -14.78 -7.80 -6.37
N ASP A 9 -15.97 -8.39 -6.51
CA ASP A 9 -16.38 -9.14 -7.70
C ASP A 9 -17.52 -8.45 -8.49
N GLU A 10 -17.81 -7.18 -8.12
CA GLU A 10 -18.78 -6.31 -8.80
C GLU A 10 -20.22 -6.88 -8.83
N ASP A 11 -20.56 -7.69 -7.84
CA ASP A 11 -21.86 -8.33 -7.74
C ASP A 11 -22.93 -7.49 -7.01
N GLY A 12 -22.53 -6.31 -6.51
CA GLY A 12 -23.37 -5.36 -5.77
C GLY A 12 -23.39 -5.61 -4.26
N TRP A 13 -22.62 -6.56 -3.73
CA TRP A 13 -22.54 -6.89 -2.31
C TRP A 13 -21.10 -6.77 -1.79
N PRO A 14 -20.89 -6.15 -0.62
CA PRO A 14 -19.55 -5.98 -0.11
C PRO A 14 -18.97 -7.31 0.38
N ASP A 15 -17.71 -7.58 -0.02
CA ASP A 15 -16.84 -8.62 0.47
C ASP A 15 -15.95 -8.08 1.60
N ILE A 16 -15.27 -8.97 2.32
CA ILE A 16 -14.42 -8.59 3.45
C ILE A 16 -13.02 -9.18 3.26
N TYR A 17 -12.01 -8.32 3.17
CA TYR A 17 -10.62 -8.75 3.16
C TYR A 17 -9.95 -8.44 4.50
N VAL A 18 -9.21 -9.42 5.04
CA VAL A 18 -8.51 -9.33 6.32
C VAL A 18 -7.02 -9.61 6.10
N ALA A 19 -6.18 -8.61 6.28
CA ALA A 19 -4.74 -8.81 6.35
C ALA A 19 -4.38 -9.45 7.69
N CYS A 20 -3.79 -10.64 7.64
CA CYS A 20 -3.40 -11.40 8.83
C CYS A 20 -1.89 -11.32 9.06
N ASP A 21 -1.49 -11.33 10.32
CA ASP A 21 -0.09 -11.34 10.75
C ASP A 21 0.41 -12.78 10.88
N SER A 22 1.40 -13.15 10.06
CA SER A 22 2.09 -14.45 10.09
C SER A 22 1.16 -15.66 9.88
N THR A 23 0.05 -15.44 9.17
CA THR A 23 -0.90 -16.46 8.71
C THR A 23 -1.48 -16.04 7.36
N PRO A 24 -2.08 -16.95 6.56
CA PRO A 24 -2.74 -16.56 5.33
C PRO A 24 -3.76 -15.46 5.57
N SER A 25 -3.77 -14.43 4.72
CA SER A 25 -4.83 -13.42 4.73
C SER A 25 -6.15 -14.03 4.28
N LEU A 26 -7.26 -13.47 4.74
CA LEU A 26 -8.59 -14.03 4.50
C LEU A 26 -9.38 -13.13 3.56
N LEU A 27 -10.08 -13.74 2.61
CA LEU A 27 -11.05 -13.07 1.76
C LEU A 27 -12.41 -13.76 1.89
N PHE A 28 -13.34 -13.04 2.49
CA PHE A 28 -14.70 -13.50 2.68
C PHE A 28 -15.60 -12.94 1.59
N MET A 29 -15.98 -13.76 0.63
CA MET A 29 -16.93 -13.44 -0.42
C MET A 29 -18.36 -13.53 0.09
N ASN A 30 -19.18 -12.53 -0.22
CA ASN A 30 -20.56 -12.43 0.24
C ASN A 30 -21.48 -13.37 -0.55
N ASN A 31 -22.25 -14.21 0.14
CA ASN A 31 -23.22 -15.12 -0.49
C ASN A 31 -24.59 -14.48 -0.76
N ARG A 32 -24.77 -13.16 -0.48
CA ARG A 32 -26.02 -12.40 -0.66
C ARG A 32 -27.20 -12.89 0.20
N ASP A 33 -26.94 -13.76 1.16
CA ASP A 33 -27.91 -14.32 2.08
C ASP A 33 -27.60 -14.04 3.56
N GLY A 34 -26.60 -13.14 3.80
CA GLY A 34 -26.10 -12.82 5.13
C GLY A 34 -24.98 -13.75 5.63
N THR A 35 -24.53 -14.66 4.76
CA THR A 35 -23.37 -15.52 5.03
C THR A 35 -22.20 -15.19 4.12
N PHE A 36 -21.02 -15.67 4.47
CA PHE A 36 -19.79 -15.47 3.71
C PHE A 36 -19.07 -16.82 3.52
N ARG A 37 -18.29 -16.94 2.45
CA ARG A 37 -17.36 -18.04 2.24
C ARG A 37 -15.93 -17.52 2.14
N GLU A 38 -15.00 -18.17 2.81
CA GLU A 38 -13.59 -17.80 2.76
C GLU A 38 -12.95 -18.39 1.50
N GLU A 39 -12.35 -17.53 0.65
CA GLU A 39 -11.78 -17.91 -0.65
C GLU A 39 -10.39 -17.27 -0.91
N GLY A 40 -9.72 -16.72 0.10
CA GLY A 40 -8.48 -15.95 -0.07
C GLY A 40 -7.35 -16.68 -0.79
N VAL A 41 -7.17 -17.98 -0.49
CA VAL A 41 -6.15 -18.80 -1.17
C VAL A 41 -6.53 -19.06 -2.63
N VAL A 42 -7.79 -19.41 -2.89
CA VAL A 42 -8.28 -19.74 -4.23
C VAL A 42 -8.23 -18.51 -5.15
N ARG A 43 -8.48 -17.34 -4.58
CA ARG A 43 -8.52 -16.06 -5.30
C ARG A 43 -7.15 -15.36 -5.38
N GLY A 44 -6.08 -15.97 -4.90
CA GLY A 44 -4.72 -15.49 -5.10
C GLY A 44 -4.28 -14.35 -4.21
N VAL A 45 -5.00 -14.03 -3.10
CA VAL A 45 -4.73 -12.84 -2.26
C VAL A 45 -4.32 -13.17 -0.83
N ALA A 46 -4.29 -14.47 -0.47
CA ALA A 46 -3.99 -14.91 0.91
C ALA A 46 -2.49 -15.03 1.19
N LEU A 47 -1.70 -15.45 0.21
CA LEU A 47 -0.29 -15.80 0.31
C LEU A 47 0.54 -14.91 -0.64
N SER A 48 1.86 -14.94 -0.49
CA SER A 48 2.78 -14.37 -1.48
C SER A 48 2.81 -15.21 -2.76
N GLU A 49 3.38 -14.68 -3.84
CA GLU A 49 3.59 -15.41 -5.11
C GLU A 49 4.33 -16.74 -4.93
N ASP A 50 5.24 -16.83 -3.93
CA ASP A 50 5.97 -18.05 -3.59
C ASP A 50 5.16 -19.02 -2.68
N GLY A 51 3.89 -18.68 -2.36
CA GLY A 51 3.02 -19.47 -1.49
C GLY A 51 3.37 -19.33 0.01
N GLY A 52 4.16 -18.33 0.39
CA GLY A 52 4.54 -18.06 1.78
C GLY A 52 3.49 -17.23 2.53
N GLU A 53 3.32 -17.51 3.82
CA GLU A 53 2.60 -16.65 4.73
C GLU A 53 3.39 -15.37 4.97
N GLN A 54 2.70 -14.26 5.14
CA GLN A 54 3.30 -12.94 5.34
C GLN A 54 2.74 -12.25 6.58
N ALA A 55 3.54 -11.38 7.18
CA ALA A 55 3.09 -10.58 8.32
C ALA A 55 2.32 -9.33 7.84
N GLY A 56 1.07 -9.53 7.41
CA GLY A 56 0.21 -8.48 6.87
C GLY A 56 -0.23 -7.47 7.92
N MET A 57 -0.06 -6.17 7.63
CA MET A 57 -0.36 -5.06 8.55
C MET A 57 -1.48 -4.17 8.03
N GLY A 58 -1.20 -3.29 7.07
CA GLY A 58 -2.15 -2.37 6.47
C GLY A 58 -2.68 -2.83 5.13
N VAL A 59 -3.89 -2.37 4.78
CA VAL A 59 -4.51 -2.59 3.46
C VAL A 59 -5.04 -1.27 2.93
N GLY A 60 -4.78 -1.02 1.66
CA GLY A 60 -5.44 0.01 0.86
C GLY A 60 -6.19 -0.61 -0.30
N ILE A 61 -7.31 0.00 -0.67
CA ILE A 61 -8.13 -0.36 -1.84
C ILE A 61 -8.14 0.81 -2.81
N GLY A 62 -8.07 0.53 -4.10
CA GLY A 62 -8.21 1.51 -5.16
C GLY A 62 -7.94 0.87 -6.52
N ASP A 63 -8.30 1.56 -7.57
CA ASP A 63 -8.04 1.17 -8.95
C ASP A 63 -6.67 1.72 -9.37
N TYR A 64 -5.61 0.88 -9.26
CA TYR A 64 -4.23 1.37 -9.42
C TYR A 64 -3.83 1.58 -10.88
N ASP A 65 -4.42 0.86 -11.83
CA ASP A 65 -4.11 0.92 -13.26
C ASP A 65 -5.21 1.54 -14.12
N LEU A 66 -6.27 2.02 -13.47
CA LEU A 66 -7.43 2.70 -14.07
C LEU A 66 -8.22 1.79 -15.03
N ASP A 67 -8.28 0.49 -14.72
CA ASP A 67 -9.09 -0.46 -15.49
C ASP A 67 -10.56 -0.54 -15.01
N GLY A 68 -10.90 0.16 -13.92
CA GLY A 68 -12.23 0.26 -13.35
C GLY A 68 -12.50 -0.70 -12.21
N HIS A 69 -11.54 -1.58 -11.86
CA HIS A 69 -11.69 -2.60 -10.83
C HIS A 69 -10.92 -2.24 -9.56
N LEU A 70 -11.41 -2.69 -8.41
CA LEU A 70 -10.78 -2.38 -7.12
C LEU A 70 -9.63 -3.36 -6.82
N ASP A 71 -8.42 -2.83 -6.78
CA ASP A 71 -7.20 -3.54 -6.42
C ASP A 71 -6.88 -3.40 -4.94
N LEU A 72 -5.94 -4.24 -4.47
CA LEU A 72 -5.48 -4.25 -3.10
C LEU A 72 -3.98 -3.96 -3.02
N VAL A 73 -3.60 -3.07 -2.11
CA VAL A 73 -2.22 -2.93 -1.63
C VAL A 73 -2.14 -3.37 -0.19
N LYS A 74 -1.16 -4.22 0.14
CA LYS A 74 -0.97 -4.76 1.48
C LYS A 74 0.44 -4.43 1.95
N THR A 75 0.56 -3.81 3.13
CA THR A 75 1.85 -3.59 3.78
C THR A 75 2.16 -4.73 4.74
N HIS A 76 3.46 -4.92 5.01
CA HIS A 76 3.93 -6.03 5.83
C HIS A 76 4.93 -5.57 6.90
N PHE A 77 5.28 -6.50 7.76
CA PHE A 77 6.34 -6.32 8.75
C PHE A 77 7.71 -6.16 8.06
N ALA A 78 8.72 -5.71 8.82
CA ALA A 78 10.08 -5.60 8.31
C ALA A 78 10.59 -6.95 7.79
N ASP A 79 11.38 -6.90 6.71
CA ASP A 79 11.91 -8.03 5.96
C ASP A 79 10.90 -8.76 5.06
N ASP A 80 9.60 -8.41 5.12
CA ASP A 80 8.57 -8.86 4.19
C ASP A 80 8.30 -7.85 3.07
N ALA A 81 7.99 -8.33 1.86
CA ALA A 81 7.67 -7.50 0.72
C ALA A 81 6.23 -6.98 0.79
N ASN A 82 6.06 -5.66 0.61
CA ASN A 82 4.71 -5.09 0.44
C ASN A 82 4.09 -5.61 -0.85
N GLY A 83 2.81 -5.99 -0.79
CA GLY A 83 2.08 -6.62 -1.90
C GLY A 83 1.18 -5.65 -2.67
N LEU A 84 1.10 -5.83 -3.99
CA LEU A 84 0.09 -5.23 -4.85
C LEU A 84 -0.62 -6.35 -5.60
N TYR A 85 -1.92 -6.40 -5.48
CA TYR A 85 -2.77 -7.43 -6.04
C TYR A 85 -3.79 -6.79 -6.97
N ARG A 86 -3.71 -7.12 -8.27
CA ARG A 86 -4.63 -6.63 -9.29
C ARG A 86 -5.84 -7.55 -9.39
N ASN A 87 -7.01 -6.97 -9.34
CA ASN A 87 -8.28 -7.64 -9.51
C ASN A 87 -8.62 -7.84 -10.99
N ASP A 88 -9.19 -8.98 -11.34
CA ASP A 88 -9.66 -9.30 -12.70
C ASP A 88 -11.15 -9.02 -12.93
N ALA A 89 -11.80 -8.19 -12.11
CA ALA A 89 -13.24 -7.91 -12.08
C ALA A 89 -14.11 -9.04 -11.52
N THR A 90 -13.56 -10.19 -11.22
CA THR A 90 -14.31 -11.34 -10.69
C THR A 90 -13.93 -11.67 -9.25
N GLY A 91 -13.13 -10.78 -8.64
CA GLY A 91 -12.57 -10.97 -7.30
C GLY A 91 -11.42 -11.98 -7.23
N ASN A 92 -10.82 -12.36 -8.37
CA ASN A 92 -9.55 -13.05 -8.40
C ASN A 92 -8.41 -12.04 -8.56
N PHE A 93 -7.27 -12.33 -7.95
CA PHE A 93 -6.17 -11.40 -7.86
C PHE A 93 -4.87 -11.96 -8.42
N ASP A 94 -4.21 -11.14 -9.26
CA ASP A 94 -2.84 -11.37 -9.71
C ASP A 94 -1.87 -10.64 -8.78
N ASP A 95 -0.89 -11.34 -8.21
CA ASP A 95 0.19 -10.73 -7.43
C ASP A 95 1.18 -10.00 -8.34
N LEU A 96 1.17 -8.68 -8.31
CA LEU A 96 2.06 -7.81 -9.08
C LEU A 96 3.25 -7.27 -8.27
N THR A 97 3.48 -7.78 -7.07
CA THR A 97 4.53 -7.32 -6.15
C THR A 97 5.90 -7.22 -6.80
N ARG A 98 6.29 -8.23 -7.57
CA ARG A 98 7.61 -8.27 -8.25
C ARG A 98 7.66 -7.40 -9.49
N THR A 99 6.61 -7.40 -10.30
CA THR A 99 6.55 -6.66 -11.56
C THR A 99 6.55 -5.15 -11.34
N THR A 100 5.83 -4.68 -10.34
CA THR A 100 5.74 -3.26 -9.96
C THR A 100 6.88 -2.81 -9.06
N ARG A 101 7.70 -3.73 -8.54
CA ARG A 101 8.79 -3.46 -7.60
C ARG A 101 8.34 -2.81 -6.28
N ILE A 102 7.07 -2.88 -5.91
CA ILE A 102 6.58 -2.38 -4.63
C ILE A 102 7.23 -3.11 -3.45
N GLY A 103 7.58 -4.39 -3.66
CA GLY A 103 8.24 -5.24 -2.67
C GLY A 103 9.73 -4.97 -2.45
N VAL A 104 10.34 -3.96 -3.10
CA VAL A 104 11.80 -3.71 -2.97
C VAL A 104 12.17 -3.08 -1.63
N GLU A 105 11.27 -2.33 -0.99
CA GLU A 105 11.54 -1.71 0.31
C GLU A 105 10.95 -2.56 1.43
N THR A 106 11.79 -3.36 2.05
CA THR A 106 11.41 -4.30 3.13
C THR A 106 11.96 -3.90 4.50
N ARG A 107 12.71 -2.78 4.59
CA ARG A 107 13.40 -2.38 5.83
C ARG A 107 12.48 -1.84 6.91
N TYR A 108 11.30 -1.40 6.56
CA TYR A 108 10.39 -0.72 7.48
C TYR A 108 9.11 -1.51 7.67
N VAL A 109 8.57 -1.48 8.88
CA VAL A 109 7.23 -1.98 9.14
C VAL A 109 6.22 -1.04 8.52
N GLY A 110 5.36 -1.56 7.63
CA GLY A 110 4.26 -0.81 7.05
C GLY A 110 3.00 -0.95 7.90
N TRP A 111 2.36 0.17 8.28
CA TRP A 111 1.18 0.16 9.15
C TRP A 111 -0.11 0.48 8.44
N GLY A 112 -0.06 1.38 7.49
CA GLY A 112 -1.22 1.81 6.72
C GLY A 112 -0.86 1.93 5.26
N ALA A 113 -1.85 1.73 4.39
CA ALA A 113 -1.72 1.91 2.96
C ALA A 113 -2.97 2.56 2.38
N GLY A 114 -2.80 3.24 1.24
CA GLY A 114 -3.90 3.82 0.48
C GLY A 114 -3.47 4.09 -0.95
N MET A 115 -4.46 4.18 -1.82
CA MET A 115 -4.32 4.59 -3.21
C MET A 115 -5.09 5.88 -3.40
N ILE A 116 -4.40 6.95 -3.78
CA ILE A 116 -5.00 8.27 -3.96
C ILE A 116 -4.11 9.09 -4.90
N ASP A 117 -4.72 9.86 -5.79
CA ASP A 117 -4.01 10.82 -6.66
C ASP A 117 -3.59 12.04 -5.82
N LEU A 118 -2.33 12.07 -5.39
CA LEU A 118 -1.80 13.09 -4.50
C LEU A 118 -1.23 14.30 -5.25
N ASP A 119 -0.82 14.13 -6.50
CA ASP A 119 -0.27 15.21 -7.32
C ASP A 119 -1.24 15.68 -8.41
N ASN A 120 -2.44 15.12 -8.44
CA ASN A 120 -3.53 15.45 -9.35
C ASN A 120 -3.15 15.29 -10.83
N ASP A 121 -2.42 14.20 -11.13
CA ASP A 121 -2.02 13.85 -12.51
C ASP A 121 -2.99 12.85 -13.17
N GLY A 122 -4.04 12.42 -12.44
CA GLY A 122 -5.07 11.52 -12.90
C GLY A 122 -4.75 10.03 -12.64
N TYR A 123 -3.61 9.73 -12.04
CA TYR A 123 -3.23 8.37 -11.66
C TYR A 123 -3.13 8.25 -10.14
N PRO A 124 -3.55 7.13 -9.55
CA PRO A 124 -3.42 6.93 -8.11
C PRO A 124 -1.96 6.72 -7.70
N ASP A 125 -1.55 7.44 -6.66
CA ASP A 125 -0.30 7.20 -5.95
C ASP A 125 -0.51 6.17 -4.84
N LEU A 126 0.51 5.35 -4.58
CA LEU A 126 0.51 4.49 -3.40
C LEU A 126 1.12 5.22 -2.22
N PHE A 127 0.32 5.38 -1.18
CA PHE A 127 0.73 5.98 0.08
C PHE A 127 0.88 4.89 1.14
N MET A 128 2.03 4.86 1.82
CA MET A 128 2.29 3.93 2.91
C MET A 128 2.80 4.67 4.13
N VAL A 129 2.26 4.33 5.30
CA VAL A 129 2.75 4.80 6.60
C VAL A 129 3.67 3.74 7.17
N THR A 130 4.89 4.12 7.48
CA THR A 130 5.89 3.21 8.03
C THR A 130 6.37 3.67 9.41
N GLY A 131 6.78 2.73 10.25
CA GLY A 131 7.32 3.06 11.57
C GLY A 131 7.91 1.83 12.27
N ASN A 132 8.80 2.04 13.23
CA ASN A 132 9.41 0.96 14.01
C ASN A 132 8.54 0.61 15.21
N VAL A 133 8.46 -0.69 15.52
CA VAL A 133 7.70 -1.21 16.69
C VAL A 133 8.46 -1.04 17.99
N TYR A 134 9.78 -1.11 17.93
CA TYR A 134 10.65 -1.09 19.12
C TYR A 134 11.68 0.03 19.02
N PRO A 135 11.81 0.87 20.07
CA PRO A 135 12.82 1.94 20.11
C PRO A 135 14.26 1.43 19.99
N GLU A 136 14.51 0.16 20.35
CA GLU A 136 15.83 -0.45 20.31
C GLU A 136 16.25 -0.97 18.94
N VAL A 137 15.37 -1.05 17.96
CA VAL A 137 15.67 -1.53 16.59
C VAL A 137 16.76 -0.67 15.97
N GLU A 138 16.74 0.64 16.19
CA GLU A 138 17.77 1.56 15.73
C GLU A 138 19.16 1.23 16.24
N ARG A 139 19.28 0.65 17.45
CA ARG A 139 20.57 0.26 18.05
C ARG A 139 21.09 -1.08 17.53
N LYS A 140 20.20 -1.96 17.08
CA LYS A 140 20.55 -3.33 16.67
C LYS A 140 20.78 -3.46 15.17
N LEU A 141 20.05 -2.69 14.36
CA LEU A 141 20.15 -2.72 12.90
C LEU A 141 20.87 -1.46 12.40
N ARG A 142 22.19 -1.53 12.28
CA ARG A 142 23.04 -0.44 11.75
C ARG A 142 22.71 -0.03 10.30
N SER A 143 21.89 -0.77 9.62
CA SER A 143 21.44 -0.51 8.23
C SER A 143 20.21 0.41 8.16
N ILE A 144 19.52 0.66 9.28
CA ILE A 144 18.40 1.60 9.34
C ILE A 144 18.95 2.98 9.69
N PRO A 145 18.66 4.03 8.92
CA PRO A 145 19.10 5.39 9.24
C PRO A 145 18.63 5.81 10.64
N THR A 146 19.54 6.28 11.47
CA THR A 146 19.37 6.58 12.91
C THR A 146 18.46 7.77 13.23
N ARG A 147 17.78 8.36 12.26
CA ARG A 147 16.82 9.45 12.46
C ARG A 147 15.63 9.29 11.53
N HIS A 148 14.67 8.47 11.97
CA HIS A 148 13.31 8.64 11.49
C HIS A 148 12.49 9.34 12.57
N PRO A 149 11.74 10.39 12.23
CA PRO A 149 10.65 10.83 13.09
C PRO A 149 9.76 9.60 13.32
N GLU A 150 9.11 9.54 14.47
CA GLU A 150 8.30 8.38 14.92
C GLU A 150 7.23 7.93 13.90
N TRP A 151 7.06 8.68 12.81
CA TRP A 151 6.12 8.42 11.71
C TRP A 151 6.76 8.84 10.39
N CYS A 152 7.17 7.90 9.58
CA CYS A 152 7.59 8.16 8.20
C CYS A 152 6.54 7.65 7.23
N SER A 153 6.10 8.53 6.34
CA SER A 153 5.25 8.17 5.21
C SER A 153 6.12 8.05 3.97
N ALA A 154 6.03 6.93 3.28
CA ALA A 154 6.61 6.79 1.95
C ALA A 154 5.48 6.93 0.92
N ILE A 155 5.63 7.84 -0.02
CA ILE A 155 4.76 7.98 -1.18
C ILE A 155 5.45 7.29 -2.34
N LEU A 156 4.80 6.31 -2.91
CA LEU A 156 5.26 5.58 -4.07
C LEU A 156 4.32 5.93 -5.22
N ALA A 157 4.75 6.79 -6.13
CA ALA A 157 4.02 7.04 -7.36
C ALA A 157 4.17 5.82 -8.29
N ILE A 158 3.08 5.14 -8.59
CA ILE A 158 3.02 4.04 -9.55
C ILE A 158 1.97 4.41 -10.59
N GLY A 159 2.42 4.76 -11.79
CA GLY A 159 1.55 4.92 -12.95
C GLY A 159 2.03 4.02 -14.08
N PRO A 160 1.19 3.68 -15.06
CA PRO A 160 1.52 2.74 -16.15
C PRO A 160 2.69 3.18 -17.04
N SER A 161 3.19 4.40 -16.91
CA SER A 161 4.28 4.95 -17.73
C SER A 161 5.44 5.56 -16.96
N ARG A 162 5.46 5.52 -15.62
CA ARG A 162 6.56 6.10 -14.84
C ARG A 162 7.36 5.02 -14.12
N SER A 163 8.64 4.95 -14.45
CA SER A 163 9.63 4.22 -13.67
C SER A 163 9.59 4.70 -12.22
N PHE A 164 9.55 3.75 -11.30
CA PHE A 164 9.63 3.91 -9.86
C PHE A 164 10.66 4.98 -9.45
N ASN A 165 10.20 6.16 -9.12
CA ASN A 165 11.08 7.24 -8.73
C ASN A 165 10.98 7.42 -7.20
N ARG A 166 11.89 6.78 -6.47
CA ARG A 166 12.06 7.01 -5.03
C ARG A 166 12.46 8.46 -4.83
N ARG A 167 11.58 9.28 -4.29
CA ARG A 167 12.01 10.53 -3.65
C ARG A 167 12.11 10.26 -2.16
N PRO A 168 13.31 10.33 -1.58
CA PRO A 168 13.45 10.31 -0.13
C PRO A 168 12.73 11.53 0.45
N VAL A 169 11.85 11.30 1.41
CA VAL A 169 11.26 12.38 2.21
C VAL A 169 12.41 13.04 2.98
N PRO A 170 12.64 14.34 2.86
CA PRO A 170 13.71 15.01 3.60
C PRO A 170 13.41 14.96 5.09
N ALA A 171 14.43 14.63 5.89
CA ALA A 171 14.36 14.47 7.35
C ALA A 171 14.10 15.77 8.15
N SER A 172 13.70 16.86 7.49
CA SER A 172 13.35 18.13 8.15
C SER A 172 12.25 18.83 7.38
N PRO A 173 11.22 19.36 8.06
CA PRO A 173 10.17 20.12 7.41
C PRO A 173 10.76 21.38 6.76
N PRO A 174 10.41 21.72 5.52
CA PRO A 174 10.77 23.01 4.96
C PRO A 174 10.11 24.12 5.80
N ARG A 175 10.88 25.10 6.22
CA ARG A 175 10.33 26.33 6.80
C ARG A 175 9.39 26.93 5.76
N ILE A 176 8.14 27.13 6.14
CA ILE A 176 7.16 27.84 5.31
C ILE A 176 7.65 29.28 5.17
N ALA A 177 8.31 29.58 4.07
CA ALA A 177 8.52 30.96 3.65
C ALA A 177 7.25 31.37 2.88
N ALA A 178 6.50 32.32 3.44
CA ALA A 178 5.45 33.00 2.71
C ALA A 178 6.08 33.74 1.51
N ALA A 179 5.91 33.20 0.33
CA ALA A 179 6.34 33.86 -0.90
C ALA A 179 5.14 34.18 -1.79
N GLY A 180 5.03 35.44 -2.13
CA GLY A 180 4.01 36.03 -2.95
C GLY A 180 3.92 35.43 -4.35
N ALA A 181 2.72 35.50 -4.87
CA ALA A 181 2.32 35.09 -6.21
C ALA A 181 3.25 35.61 -7.30
N ARG A 182 3.77 34.72 -8.13
CA ARG A 182 4.13 35.01 -9.53
C ARG A 182 3.78 33.78 -10.39
N SER A 183 3.06 34.08 -11.47
CA SER A 183 2.64 33.19 -12.52
C SER A 183 3.82 32.51 -13.21
N GLY A 184 3.76 31.20 -13.32
CA GLY A 184 4.69 30.42 -14.11
C GLY A 184 4.34 28.94 -14.00
N THR A 185 3.97 28.33 -15.10
CA THR A 185 3.70 26.91 -15.25
C THR A 185 4.87 26.07 -14.73
N SER A 186 4.72 25.49 -13.56
CA SER A 186 5.59 24.43 -13.06
C SER A 186 4.77 23.48 -12.21
N THR A 187 4.83 22.24 -12.57
CA THR A 187 4.26 21.08 -11.87
C THR A 187 4.73 21.08 -10.41
N THR A 188 3.88 21.50 -9.50
CA THR A 188 4.20 21.57 -8.07
C THR A 188 3.77 20.26 -7.42
N THR A 189 4.72 19.42 -7.12
CA THR A 189 4.54 18.25 -6.26
C THR A 189 4.24 18.73 -4.84
N ALA A 190 3.03 18.54 -4.35
CA ALA A 190 2.69 18.84 -2.97
C ALA A 190 3.28 17.76 -2.06
N MET A 191 4.27 18.13 -1.24
CA MET A 191 4.76 17.32 -0.14
C MET A 191 3.97 17.62 1.12
N TRP A 192 3.34 16.61 1.69
CA TRP A 192 2.82 16.69 3.04
C TRP A 192 3.86 16.10 3.99
N THR A 193 4.29 16.87 4.95
CA THR A 193 5.12 16.43 6.06
C THR A 193 4.31 16.50 7.34
N CYS A 194 4.36 15.44 8.13
CA CYS A 194 3.90 15.47 9.53
C CYS A 194 4.80 16.36 10.39
#